data_6c2de595d9818d49d7a60e3e5c45949b
#
_entry.id   6c2de595d9818d49d7a60e3e5c45949b
#
_cell.length_a   1.000
_cell.length_b   1.000
_cell.length_c   1.000
_cell.angle_alpha   90.00
_cell.angle_beta   90.00
_cell.angle_gamma   90.00
#
_symmetry.space_group_name_H-M   'P 1'
#
loop_
_entity.id
_entity.type
_entity.pdbx_description
1 polymer ?
#
loop_
_entity_poly.entity_id
_entity_poly.type
_entity_poly.pdbx_seq_one_letter_code
_entity_poly.pdbx_strand_id
1 'polypeptide(L)'
;MSEQFRALIFILAMMLPMLAMARAILGDRVIPMVDLDRRLKAWVGILLSAFLARNFWLYIIISGALMAWVMSKDKNPMAVFLSLFFVVPPTTTFIPGFGPISYIIEINHLRLASLVILGWAYLKMRREKSVEPFGAYMLDWLALAYLALQVILFLRSDPTVTTILRTSVELFIDGFLPYFVASRAARNIPALRDMLASFLFAILMLAPITIFEFGKNWLLYTSINEALGLGWDVMPYIMRNGNVRPYATAGNSLILGFILAVGVGLYPAVRSMMTVRNWYLSYALLIGGLCASLARGAYVGATVAILVAAGTGRGAGTRLSKLSLGAAFVVVVISLSPFADQVASYLPFIGNVDTDNVTYRTRLFDVSMQVIAMNPLFGSSNFMLDPLMEQMRQGQGIIDIVNSYLGIALGTGYVGLGIYVSIYLVAMAKTWMGIRRSAVVSPELEGIGRALLGTNVGIMIIIATASCFLSMPFIIWIMMGLSLRYSQLTTNLGAARVGQGAPTRQPEPQRRRTPGAA
;
A
#
# COMPACT_ATOMS: atom_id res chain seq x y z
N MET A 1 -35.02 7.65 -8.48
CA MET A 1 -33.71 7.13 -8.90
C MET A 1 -33.16 6.32 -7.74
N SER A 2 -32.77 5.07 -7.94
CA SER A 2 -32.23 4.25 -6.85
C SER A 2 -30.93 4.87 -6.29
N GLU A 3 -30.61 4.58 -5.03
CA GLU A 3 -29.42 5.10 -4.37
C GLU A 3 -28.14 4.72 -5.14
N GLN A 4 -28.08 3.51 -5.66
CA GLN A 4 -26.99 2.99 -6.49
C GLN A 4 -26.68 3.86 -7.70
N PHE A 5 -27.72 4.25 -8.48
CA PHE A 5 -27.52 5.11 -9.65
C PHE A 5 -27.10 6.52 -9.27
N ARG A 6 -27.63 7.03 -8.16
CA ARG A 6 -27.25 8.35 -7.64
C ARG A 6 -25.79 8.35 -7.21
N ALA A 7 -25.35 7.35 -6.44
CA ALA A 7 -23.96 7.19 -6.04
C ALA A 7 -23.02 7.07 -7.25
N LEU A 8 -23.36 6.23 -8.23
CA LEU A 8 -22.58 6.05 -9.45
C LEU A 8 -22.39 7.36 -10.22
N ILE A 9 -23.44 8.19 -10.35
CA ILE A 9 -23.35 9.50 -11.02
C ILE A 9 -22.37 10.42 -10.29
N PHE A 10 -22.44 10.52 -8.96
CA PHE A 10 -21.50 11.34 -8.19
C PHE A 10 -20.06 10.82 -8.27
N ILE A 11 -19.87 9.50 -8.23
CA ILE A 11 -18.54 8.88 -8.40
C ILE A 11 -18.00 9.24 -9.80
N LEU A 12 -18.76 9.03 -10.86
CA LEU A 12 -18.33 9.35 -12.22
C LEU A 12 -18.07 10.84 -12.40
N ALA A 13 -18.90 11.73 -11.83
CA ALA A 13 -18.70 13.17 -11.90
C ALA A 13 -17.38 13.62 -11.28
N MET A 14 -16.94 12.97 -10.20
CA MET A 14 -15.63 13.23 -9.57
C MET A 14 -14.47 12.54 -10.30
N MET A 15 -14.69 11.30 -10.78
CA MET A 15 -13.62 10.48 -11.31
C MET A 15 -13.28 10.78 -12.76
N LEU A 16 -14.25 11.11 -13.64
CA LEU A 16 -13.94 11.44 -15.03
C LEU A 16 -12.98 12.62 -15.19
N PRO A 17 -13.12 13.75 -14.46
CA PRO A 17 -12.11 14.81 -14.45
C PRO A 17 -10.74 14.34 -13.96
N MET A 18 -10.70 13.47 -12.94
CA MET A 18 -9.45 12.91 -12.44
C MET A 18 -8.77 12.02 -13.48
N LEU A 19 -9.54 11.17 -14.19
CA LEU A 19 -9.02 10.34 -15.28
C LEU A 19 -8.51 11.19 -16.46
N ALA A 20 -9.22 12.26 -16.82
CA ALA A 20 -8.76 13.21 -17.82
C ALA A 20 -7.46 13.93 -17.40
N MET A 21 -7.36 14.31 -16.13
CA MET A 21 -6.15 14.90 -15.53
C MET A 21 -4.98 13.90 -15.58
N ALA A 22 -5.19 12.64 -15.23
CA ALA A 22 -4.18 11.60 -15.33
C ALA A 22 -3.65 11.46 -16.76
N ARG A 23 -4.56 11.41 -17.72
CA ARG A 23 -4.21 11.33 -19.14
C ARG A 23 -3.36 12.51 -19.58
N ALA A 24 -3.69 13.71 -19.15
CA ALA A 24 -2.95 14.93 -19.48
C ALA A 24 -1.57 15.02 -18.80
N ILE A 25 -1.42 14.49 -17.58
CA ILE A 25 -0.19 14.59 -16.80
C ILE A 25 0.77 13.43 -17.08
N LEU A 26 0.26 12.20 -17.10
CA LEU A 26 1.06 10.98 -17.16
C LEU A 26 1.24 10.45 -18.58
N GLY A 27 0.29 10.73 -19.49
CA GLY A 27 0.31 10.20 -20.85
C GLY A 27 1.56 10.63 -21.62
N ASP A 28 2.25 9.67 -22.24
CA ASP A 28 3.51 9.76 -23.00
C ASP A 28 4.71 10.39 -22.26
N ARG A 29 4.50 10.95 -21.07
CA ARG A 29 5.59 11.47 -20.22
C ARG A 29 6.15 10.41 -19.28
N VAL A 30 5.28 9.57 -18.73
CA VAL A 30 5.61 8.54 -17.75
C VAL A 30 5.10 7.18 -18.21
N ILE A 31 3.88 7.14 -18.75
CA ILE A 31 3.16 5.95 -19.19
C ILE A 31 2.82 6.14 -20.68
N PRO A 32 3.13 5.17 -21.58
CA PRO A 32 2.69 5.23 -22.96
C PRO A 32 1.17 5.44 -23.03
N MET A 33 0.71 6.41 -23.84
CA MET A 33 -0.72 6.80 -23.90
C MET A 33 -1.64 5.61 -24.17
N VAL A 34 -1.21 4.69 -25.03
CA VAL A 34 -1.99 3.48 -25.35
C VAL A 34 -2.18 2.57 -24.15
N ASP A 35 -1.17 2.44 -23.28
CA ASP A 35 -1.23 1.62 -22.07
C ASP A 35 -2.09 2.31 -21.01
N LEU A 36 -1.90 3.62 -20.84
CA LEU A 36 -2.71 4.43 -19.92
C LEU A 36 -4.19 4.39 -20.32
N ASP A 37 -4.52 4.64 -21.57
CA ASP A 37 -5.93 4.62 -22.06
C ASP A 37 -6.59 3.26 -21.84
N ARG A 38 -5.84 2.14 -21.99
CA ARG A 38 -6.37 0.80 -21.69
C ARG A 38 -6.66 0.63 -20.19
N ARG A 39 -5.75 1.06 -19.32
CA ARG A 39 -5.94 1.00 -17.86
C ARG A 39 -7.14 1.85 -17.43
N LEU A 40 -7.29 3.08 -17.97
CA LEU A 40 -8.41 3.97 -17.67
C LEU A 40 -9.75 3.39 -18.16
N LYS A 41 -9.78 2.80 -19.36
CA LYS A 41 -10.99 2.11 -19.87
C LYS A 41 -11.39 0.92 -19.00
N ALA A 42 -10.42 0.10 -18.58
CA ALA A 42 -10.67 -1.00 -17.66
C ALA A 42 -11.16 -0.50 -16.30
N TRP A 43 -10.57 0.58 -15.78
CA TRP A 43 -11.00 1.22 -14.54
C TRP A 43 -12.49 1.60 -14.59
N VAL A 44 -12.91 2.31 -15.65
CA VAL A 44 -14.32 2.70 -15.84
C VAL A 44 -15.20 1.46 -16.03
N GLY A 45 -14.77 0.49 -16.84
CA GLY A 45 -15.52 -0.74 -17.09
C GLY A 45 -15.76 -1.58 -15.83
N ILE A 46 -14.73 -1.70 -14.97
CA ILE A 46 -14.85 -2.41 -13.68
C ILE A 46 -15.80 -1.66 -12.74
N LEU A 47 -15.69 -0.33 -12.64
CA LEU A 47 -16.60 0.48 -11.83
C LEU A 47 -18.05 0.32 -12.30
N LEU A 48 -18.29 0.46 -13.59
CA LEU A 48 -19.63 0.29 -14.16
C LEU A 48 -20.18 -1.12 -13.92
N SER A 49 -19.35 -2.16 -14.10
CA SER A 49 -19.78 -3.54 -13.84
C SER A 49 -20.16 -3.75 -12.37
N ALA A 50 -19.44 -3.13 -11.43
CA ALA A 50 -19.74 -3.24 -10.00
C ALA A 50 -21.12 -2.65 -9.62
N PHE A 51 -21.54 -1.57 -10.28
CA PHE A 51 -22.85 -0.94 -10.00
C PHE A 51 -23.99 -1.44 -10.87
N LEU A 52 -23.72 -2.02 -12.06
CA LEU A 52 -24.75 -2.36 -13.05
C LEU A 52 -24.98 -3.86 -13.25
N ALA A 53 -24.05 -4.72 -12.84
CA ALA A 53 -24.14 -6.17 -13.09
C ALA A 53 -25.28 -6.86 -12.33
N ARG A 54 -25.76 -6.28 -11.22
CA ARG A 54 -26.81 -6.85 -10.34
C ARG A 54 -26.56 -8.29 -9.87
N ASN A 55 -25.35 -8.79 -10.09
CA ASN A 55 -24.92 -10.12 -9.70
C ASN A 55 -23.41 -10.12 -9.49
N PHE A 56 -22.96 -10.62 -8.34
CA PHE A 56 -21.55 -10.63 -7.98
C PHE A 56 -20.70 -11.46 -8.96
N TRP A 57 -21.20 -12.62 -9.40
CA TRP A 57 -20.44 -13.48 -10.30
C TRP A 57 -20.28 -12.88 -11.70
N LEU A 58 -21.32 -12.22 -12.20
CA LEU A 58 -21.24 -11.50 -13.47
C LEU A 58 -20.23 -10.35 -13.37
N TYR A 59 -20.22 -9.61 -12.25
CA TYR A 59 -19.22 -8.59 -11.97
C TYR A 59 -17.78 -9.17 -11.95
N ILE A 60 -17.55 -10.30 -11.27
CA ILE A 60 -16.24 -10.97 -11.19
C ILE A 60 -15.77 -11.41 -12.59
N ILE A 61 -16.66 -11.98 -13.41
CA ILE A 61 -16.32 -12.42 -14.78
C ILE A 61 -15.95 -11.23 -15.66
N ILE A 62 -16.76 -10.16 -15.66
CA ILE A 62 -16.50 -8.95 -16.47
C ILE A 62 -15.19 -8.29 -16.00
N SER A 63 -14.99 -8.13 -14.69
CA SER A 63 -13.79 -7.52 -14.12
C SER A 63 -12.54 -8.34 -14.43
N GLY A 64 -12.61 -9.67 -14.28
CA GLY A 64 -11.53 -10.58 -14.63
C GLY A 64 -11.17 -10.52 -16.13
N ALA A 65 -12.18 -10.47 -17.01
CA ALA A 65 -11.96 -10.34 -18.44
C ALA A 65 -11.31 -9.00 -18.82
N LEU A 66 -11.73 -7.89 -18.20
CA LEU A 66 -11.12 -6.56 -18.40
C LEU A 66 -9.66 -6.52 -17.91
N MET A 67 -9.39 -7.09 -16.73
CA MET A 67 -8.03 -7.23 -16.19
C MET A 67 -7.13 -8.06 -17.12
N ALA A 68 -7.61 -9.21 -17.59
CA ALA A 68 -6.90 -10.08 -18.51
C ALA A 68 -6.64 -9.39 -19.86
N TRP A 69 -7.63 -8.63 -20.37
CA TRP A 69 -7.48 -7.85 -21.61
C TRP A 69 -6.39 -6.79 -21.49
N VAL A 70 -6.32 -6.04 -20.39
CA VAL A 70 -5.24 -5.05 -20.17
C VAL A 70 -3.91 -5.78 -20.05
N MET A 71 -3.86 -6.82 -19.20
CA MET A 71 -2.65 -7.57 -18.90
C MET A 71 -2.01 -8.22 -20.13
N SER A 72 -2.83 -8.70 -21.08
CA SER A 72 -2.35 -9.34 -22.32
C SER A 72 -1.56 -8.38 -23.22
N LYS A 73 -1.73 -7.07 -23.07
CA LYS A 73 -1.16 -6.04 -23.94
C LYS A 73 -0.18 -5.09 -23.23
N ASP A 74 -0.20 -5.05 -21.91
CA ASP A 74 0.66 -4.19 -21.10
C ASP A 74 1.96 -4.90 -20.71
N LYS A 75 3.06 -4.14 -20.68
CA LYS A 75 4.39 -4.69 -20.37
C LYS A 75 4.72 -4.64 -18.86
N ASN A 76 3.96 -3.88 -18.08
CA ASN A 76 4.23 -3.66 -16.66
C ASN A 76 3.07 -4.17 -15.79
N PRO A 77 3.06 -5.48 -15.46
CA PRO A 77 1.96 -6.10 -14.73
C PRO A 77 1.69 -5.47 -13.36
N MET A 78 2.76 -5.05 -12.67
CA MET A 78 2.60 -4.43 -11.35
C MET A 78 1.95 -3.05 -11.47
N ALA A 79 2.27 -2.26 -12.49
CA ALA A 79 1.63 -0.98 -12.72
C ALA A 79 0.14 -1.13 -13.09
N VAL A 80 -0.22 -2.16 -13.89
CA VAL A 80 -1.63 -2.52 -14.15
C VAL A 80 -2.35 -2.85 -12.85
N PHE A 81 -1.79 -3.73 -12.02
CA PHE A 81 -2.36 -4.11 -10.73
C PHE A 81 -2.59 -2.88 -9.84
N LEU A 82 -1.58 -2.03 -9.70
CA LEU A 82 -1.64 -0.82 -8.88
C LEU A 82 -2.65 0.22 -9.39
N SER A 83 -2.79 0.36 -10.72
CA SER A 83 -3.77 1.28 -11.31
C SER A 83 -5.22 0.85 -11.06
N LEU A 84 -5.49 -0.45 -10.92
CA LEU A 84 -6.80 -1.03 -10.71
C LEU A 84 -7.09 -1.40 -9.25
N PHE A 85 -6.15 -1.11 -8.34
CA PHE A 85 -6.18 -1.58 -6.95
C PHE A 85 -7.39 -1.05 -6.16
N PHE A 86 -7.74 0.22 -6.34
CA PHE A 86 -8.76 0.92 -5.57
C PHE A 86 -10.03 1.25 -6.37
N VAL A 87 -10.35 0.49 -7.42
CA VAL A 87 -11.55 0.77 -8.26
C VAL A 87 -12.83 0.50 -7.50
N VAL A 88 -12.88 -0.60 -6.74
CA VAL A 88 -14.08 -1.11 -6.05
C VAL A 88 -13.69 -1.51 -4.63
N PRO A 89 -14.59 -1.34 -3.64
CA PRO A 89 -14.36 -1.83 -2.28
C PRO A 89 -14.11 -3.35 -2.27
N PRO A 90 -13.46 -3.89 -1.24
CA PRO A 90 -13.24 -5.32 -1.10
C PRO A 90 -14.52 -6.06 -0.67
N THR A 91 -15.59 -5.91 -1.48
CA THR A 91 -16.81 -6.71 -1.33
C THR A 91 -16.48 -8.18 -1.55
N THR A 92 -16.85 -9.05 -0.63
CA THR A 92 -16.43 -10.43 -0.60
C THR A 92 -17.60 -11.38 -0.74
N THR A 93 -17.34 -12.53 -1.36
CA THR A 93 -18.23 -13.70 -1.28
C THR A 93 -17.40 -14.98 -1.35
N PHE A 94 -18.02 -16.11 -1.02
CA PHE A 94 -17.37 -17.40 -1.01
C PHE A 94 -17.58 -18.11 -2.35
N ILE A 95 -16.51 -18.59 -2.97
CA ILE A 95 -16.64 -19.51 -4.12
C ILE A 95 -17.23 -20.81 -3.58
N PRO A 96 -18.43 -21.24 -4.05
CA PRO A 96 -19.07 -22.44 -3.56
C PRO A 96 -18.16 -23.67 -3.68
N GLY A 97 -18.13 -24.49 -2.65
CA GLY A 97 -17.44 -25.77 -2.66
C GLY A 97 -18.32 -26.88 -3.25
N PHE A 98 -17.83 -28.09 -3.18
CA PHE A 98 -18.55 -29.30 -3.60
C PHE A 98 -18.30 -30.46 -2.63
N GLY A 99 -19.30 -31.28 -2.45
CA GLY A 99 -19.24 -32.42 -1.50
C GLY A 99 -19.06 -31.90 -0.05
N PRO A 100 -18.06 -32.41 0.69
CA PRO A 100 -17.80 -32.02 2.07
C PRO A 100 -17.14 -30.65 2.22
N ILE A 101 -16.76 -30.00 1.11
CA ILE A 101 -16.12 -28.70 1.11
C ILE A 101 -17.18 -27.61 1.03
N SER A 102 -17.41 -26.87 2.11
CA SER A 102 -18.42 -25.80 2.18
C SER A 102 -18.15 -24.66 1.21
N TYR A 103 -16.90 -24.23 1.07
CA TYR A 103 -16.44 -23.24 0.09
C TYR A 103 -14.97 -23.44 -0.23
N ILE A 104 -14.53 -22.99 -1.42
CA ILE A 104 -13.15 -23.12 -1.90
C ILE A 104 -12.29 -22.01 -1.30
N ILE A 105 -12.61 -20.76 -1.60
CA ILE A 105 -11.89 -19.56 -1.15
C ILE A 105 -12.86 -18.37 -1.13
N GLU A 106 -12.54 -17.41 -0.30
CA GLU A 106 -13.17 -16.10 -0.31
C GLU A 106 -12.59 -15.25 -1.44
N ILE A 107 -13.45 -14.72 -2.32
CA ILE A 107 -13.05 -13.91 -3.48
C ILE A 107 -13.57 -12.48 -3.34
N ASN A 108 -12.70 -11.53 -3.62
CA ASN A 108 -13.00 -10.11 -3.74
C ASN A 108 -12.20 -9.48 -4.89
N HIS A 109 -12.40 -8.18 -5.11
CA HIS A 109 -11.71 -7.46 -6.17
C HIS A 109 -10.18 -7.58 -6.12
N LEU A 110 -9.58 -7.47 -4.93
CA LEU A 110 -8.12 -7.50 -4.75
C LEU A 110 -7.55 -8.90 -5.03
N ARG A 111 -8.20 -9.94 -4.51
CA ARG A 111 -7.81 -11.34 -4.77
C ARG A 111 -7.99 -11.71 -6.24
N LEU A 112 -9.08 -11.23 -6.88
CA LEU A 112 -9.28 -11.40 -8.32
C LEU A 112 -8.14 -10.74 -9.11
N ALA A 113 -7.81 -9.48 -8.80
CA ALA A 113 -6.72 -8.76 -9.45
C ALA A 113 -5.36 -9.44 -9.21
N SER A 114 -5.10 -9.92 -7.98
CA SER A 114 -3.89 -10.66 -7.66
C SER A 114 -3.78 -11.95 -8.47
N LEU A 115 -4.84 -12.73 -8.57
CA LEU A 115 -4.84 -13.97 -9.35
C LEU A 115 -4.66 -13.71 -10.86
N VAL A 116 -5.45 -12.79 -11.43
CA VAL A 116 -5.46 -12.56 -12.88
C VAL A 116 -4.21 -11.82 -13.34
N ILE A 117 -3.77 -10.79 -12.61
CA ILE A 117 -2.65 -9.95 -13.04
C ILE A 117 -1.33 -10.48 -12.46
N LEU A 118 -1.24 -10.60 -11.13
CA LEU A 118 0.02 -10.98 -10.48
C LEU A 118 0.32 -12.47 -10.63
N GLY A 119 -0.70 -13.34 -10.58
CA GLY A 119 -0.55 -14.78 -10.83
C GLY A 119 -0.02 -15.07 -12.23
N TRP A 120 -0.60 -14.43 -13.26
CA TRP A 120 -0.07 -14.51 -14.63
C TRP A 120 1.35 -13.97 -14.74
N ALA A 121 1.62 -12.80 -14.14
CA ALA A 121 2.95 -12.21 -14.13
C ALA A 121 3.98 -13.13 -13.46
N TYR A 122 3.63 -13.74 -12.33
CA TYR A 122 4.47 -14.72 -11.62
C TYR A 122 4.83 -15.91 -12.51
N LEU A 123 3.84 -16.54 -13.16
CA LEU A 123 4.05 -17.68 -14.05
C LEU A 123 4.96 -17.33 -15.24
N LYS A 124 4.81 -16.14 -15.81
CA LYS A 124 5.66 -15.63 -16.89
C LYS A 124 7.08 -15.38 -16.39
N MET A 125 7.23 -14.62 -15.30
CA MET A 125 8.54 -14.27 -14.73
C MET A 125 9.34 -15.48 -14.29
N ARG A 126 8.70 -16.51 -13.73
CA ARG A 126 9.36 -17.76 -13.33
C ARG A 126 10.03 -18.49 -14.49
N ARG A 127 9.52 -18.32 -15.72
CA ARG A 127 10.08 -18.93 -16.94
C ARG A 127 11.17 -18.10 -17.60
N GLU A 128 11.29 -16.83 -17.25
CA GLU A 128 12.25 -15.92 -17.87
C GLU A 128 13.60 -15.97 -17.14
N LYS A 129 14.66 -16.40 -17.85
CA LYS A 129 16.04 -16.48 -17.31
C LYS A 129 16.63 -15.11 -16.91
N SER A 130 16.05 -14.02 -17.40
CA SER A 130 16.49 -12.64 -17.08
C SER A 130 15.93 -12.12 -15.75
N VAL A 131 15.02 -12.84 -15.13
CA VAL A 131 14.42 -12.48 -13.83
C VAL A 131 15.12 -13.28 -12.74
N GLU A 132 15.58 -12.60 -11.72
CA GLU A 132 16.23 -13.23 -10.58
C GLU A 132 15.26 -14.21 -9.89
N PRO A 133 15.68 -15.46 -9.64
CA PRO A 133 14.83 -16.48 -9.03
C PRO A 133 14.44 -16.07 -7.60
N PHE A 134 13.37 -16.67 -7.09
CA PHE A 134 13.03 -16.55 -5.68
C PHE A 134 14.14 -17.19 -4.83
N GLY A 135 14.50 -16.56 -3.71
CA GLY A 135 15.61 -16.97 -2.85
C GLY A 135 16.93 -16.25 -3.16
N ALA A 136 16.99 -15.44 -4.23
CA ALA A 136 18.18 -14.64 -4.54
C ALA A 136 18.51 -13.56 -3.50
N TYR A 137 17.54 -13.19 -2.68
CA TYR A 137 17.66 -12.10 -1.71
C TYR A 137 17.29 -12.55 -0.30
N MET A 138 17.97 -11.99 0.70
CA MET A 138 17.65 -12.25 2.11
C MET A 138 16.17 -11.93 2.43
N LEU A 139 15.60 -10.91 1.80
CA LEU A 139 14.20 -10.52 2.00
C LEU A 139 13.23 -11.60 1.51
N ASP A 140 13.60 -12.37 0.47
CA ASP A 140 12.81 -13.51 -0.02
C ASP A 140 12.68 -14.59 1.07
N TRP A 141 13.80 -14.90 1.74
CA TRP A 141 13.83 -15.91 2.80
C TRP A 141 13.08 -15.47 4.05
N LEU A 142 13.18 -14.19 4.43
CA LEU A 142 12.42 -13.65 5.55
C LEU A 142 10.92 -13.64 5.25
N ALA A 143 10.52 -13.28 4.02
CA ALA A 143 9.13 -13.34 3.59
C ALA A 143 8.59 -14.77 3.62
N LEU A 144 9.35 -15.73 3.07
CA LEU A 144 8.99 -17.14 3.12
C LEU A 144 8.89 -17.65 4.55
N ALA A 145 9.88 -17.34 5.39
CA ALA A 145 9.89 -17.77 6.79
C ALA A 145 8.67 -17.24 7.55
N TYR A 146 8.28 -15.97 7.33
CA TYR A 146 7.11 -15.39 7.98
C TYR A 146 5.80 -16.03 7.51
N LEU A 147 5.62 -16.19 6.18
CA LEU A 147 4.41 -16.81 5.62
C LEU A 147 4.30 -18.30 5.98
N ALA A 148 5.42 -19.03 5.92
CA ALA A 148 5.46 -20.44 6.32
C ALA A 148 5.19 -20.62 7.82
N LEU A 149 5.76 -19.75 8.67
CA LEU A 149 5.51 -19.77 10.11
C LEU A 149 4.03 -19.64 10.43
N GLN A 150 3.29 -18.74 9.74
CA GLN A 150 1.85 -18.58 9.93
C GLN A 150 1.10 -19.89 9.63
N VAL A 151 1.45 -20.57 8.51
CA VAL A 151 0.82 -21.86 8.16
C VAL A 151 1.17 -22.93 9.18
N ILE A 152 2.45 -23.04 9.58
CA ILE A 152 2.92 -24.05 10.55
C ILE A 152 2.24 -23.86 11.91
N LEU A 153 2.14 -22.63 12.38
CA LEU A 153 1.50 -22.34 13.68
C LEU A 153 -0.02 -22.55 13.62
N PHE A 154 -0.64 -22.30 12.46
CA PHE A 154 -2.04 -22.56 12.26
C PHE A 154 -2.39 -24.07 12.39
N LEU A 155 -1.47 -24.98 12.05
CA LEU A 155 -1.66 -26.41 12.25
C LEU A 155 -1.92 -26.80 13.72
N ARG A 156 -1.46 -25.98 14.68
CA ARG A 156 -1.66 -26.21 16.11
C ARG A 156 -3.12 -26.02 16.58
N SER A 157 -3.96 -25.38 15.76
CA SER A 157 -5.40 -25.21 16.05
C SER A 157 -6.26 -26.39 15.58
N ASP A 158 -5.64 -27.50 15.17
CA ASP A 158 -6.28 -28.71 14.62
C ASP A 158 -7.27 -28.42 13.47
N PRO A 159 -6.83 -27.66 12.44
CA PRO A 159 -7.69 -27.28 11.33
C PRO A 159 -7.90 -28.45 10.37
N THR A 160 -9.02 -28.44 9.65
CA THR A 160 -9.22 -29.39 8.54
C THR A 160 -8.20 -29.15 7.42
N VAL A 161 -7.88 -30.20 6.65
CA VAL A 161 -6.95 -30.09 5.49
C VAL A 161 -7.39 -29.02 4.51
N THR A 162 -8.69 -28.89 4.26
CA THR A 162 -9.27 -27.85 3.39
C THR A 162 -9.00 -26.44 3.92
N THR A 163 -9.07 -26.23 5.23
CA THR A 163 -8.78 -24.93 5.86
C THR A 163 -7.29 -24.60 5.77
N ILE A 164 -6.40 -25.59 5.94
CA ILE A 164 -4.94 -25.39 5.77
C ILE A 164 -4.61 -24.97 4.34
N LEU A 165 -5.14 -25.69 3.34
CA LEU A 165 -4.92 -25.36 1.93
C LEU A 165 -5.45 -23.97 1.59
N ARG A 166 -6.64 -23.63 2.08
CA ARG A 166 -7.25 -22.31 1.87
C ARG A 166 -6.37 -21.20 2.45
N THR A 167 -6.00 -21.29 3.72
CA THR A 167 -5.13 -20.29 4.38
C THR A 167 -3.79 -20.15 3.64
N SER A 168 -3.20 -21.27 3.20
CA SER A 168 -1.95 -21.25 2.43
C SER A 168 -2.10 -20.53 1.09
N VAL A 169 -3.21 -20.78 0.37
CA VAL A 169 -3.51 -20.12 -0.91
C VAL A 169 -3.80 -18.63 -0.69
N GLU A 170 -4.52 -18.26 0.36
CA GLU A 170 -4.78 -16.86 0.72
C GLU A 170 -3.48 -16.11 1.04
N LEU A 171 -2.59 -16.66 1.84
CA LEU A 171 -1.27 -16.07 2.12
C LEU A 171 -0.41 -15.95 0.86
N PHE A 172 -0.51 -16.91 -0.06
CA PHE A 172 0.16 -16.84 -1.35
C PHE A 172 -0.38 -15.68 -2.21
N ILE A 173 -1.71 -15.52 -2.30
CA ILE A 173 -2.37 -14.49 -3.12
C ILE A 173 -2.21 -13.10 -2.51
N ASP A 174 -2.39 -12.98 -1.19
CA ASP A 174 -2.46 -11.70 -0.49
C ASP A 174 -1.07 -11.17 -0.08
N GLY A 175 -0.08 -12.06 0.06
CA GLY A 175 1.27 -11.74 0.53
C GLY A 175 2.37 -12.02 -0.49
N PHE A 176 2.53 -13.30 -0.86
CA PHE A 176 3.65 -13.71 -1.71
C PHE A 176 3.62 -13.10 -3.11
N LEU A 177 2.48 -13.18 -3.83
CA LEU A 177 2.37 -12.64 -5.18
C LEU A 177 2.62 -11.13 -5.25
N PRO A 178 2.01 -10.28 -4.39
CA PRO A 178 2.31 -8.84 -4.36
C PRO A 178 3.80 -8.55 -4.12
N TYR A 179 4.43 -9.23 -3.15
CA TYR A 179 5.85 -9.07 -2.87
C TYR A 179 6.73 -9.49 -4.05
N PHE A 180 6.51 -10.71 -4.57
CA PHE A 180 7.33 -11.28 -5.64
C PHE A 180 7.29 -10.41 -6.90
N VAL A 181 6.09 -10.05 -7.35
CA VAL A 181 5.94 -9.26 -8.58
C VAL A 181 6.45 -7.83 -8.38
N ALA A 182 6.16 -7.17 -7.25
CA ALA A 182 6.67 -5.83 -6.96
C ALA A 182 8.20 -5.78 -6.94
N SER A 183 8.85 -6.83 -6.41
CA SER A 183 10.31 -6.89 -6.32
C SER A 183 11.01 -7.18 -7.64
N ARG A 184 10.30 -7.60 -8.68
CA ARG A 184 10.91 -8.08 -9.94
C ARG A 184 10.35 -7.43 -11.21
N ALA A 185 9.14 -6.83 -11.17
CA ALA A 185 8.47 -6.30 -12.36
C ALA A 185 9.19 -5.12 -13.01
N ALA A 186 9.72 -4.18 -12.22
CA ALA A 186 10.41 -3.01 -12.76
C ALA A 186 11.82 -3.37 -13.22
N ARG A 187 12.02 -3.65 -14.51
CA ARG A 187 13.34 -3.99 -15.06
C ARG A 187 14.28 -2.79 -15.19
N ASN A 188 13.73 -1.60 -15.26
CA ASN A 188 14.43 -0.33 -15.44
C ASN A 188 13.72 0.81 -14.70
N ILE A 189 14.34 1.99 -14.70
CA ILE A 189 13.81 3.18 -14.03
C ILE A 189 12.46 3.62 -14.62
N PRO A 190 12.24 3.67 -15.95
CA PRO A 190 10.92 3.99 -16.49
C PRO A 190 9.82 3.06 -16.01
N ALA A 191 10.06 1.76 -15.89
CA ALA A 191 9.08 0.82 -15.35
C ALA A 191 8.78 1.05 -13.86
N LEU A 192 9.80 1.44 -13.06
CA LEU A 192 9.60 1.83 -11.66
C LEU A 192 8.78 3.12 -11.55
N ARG A 193 9.04 4.11 -12.42
CA ARG A 193 8.25 5.35 -12.49
C ARG A 193 6.79 5.06 -12.82
N ASP A 194 6.52 4.21 -13.79
CA ASP A 194 5.18 3.79 -14.17
C ASP A 194 4.45 3.14 -12.98
N MET A 195 5.10 2.23 -12.24
CA MET A 195 4.53 1.61 -11.04
C MET A 195 4.17 2.65 -9.97
N LEU A 196 5.09 3.55 -9.65
CA LEU A 196 4.88 4.59 -8.65
C LEU A 196 3.78 5.58 -9.08
N ALA A 197 3.78 6.01 -10.34
CA ALA A 197 2.77 6.91 -10.88
C ALA A 197 1.39 6.26 -10.88
N SER A 198 1.28 5.00 -11.28
CA SER A 198 0.02 4.24 -11.28
C SER A 198 -0.54 4.07 -9.87
N PHE A 199 0.30 3.73 -8.90
CA PHE A 199 -0.10 3.57 -7.51
C PHE A 199 -0.57 4.89 -6.88
N LEU A 200 0.24 5.94 -7.02
CA LEU A 200 -0.08 7.25 -6.47
C LEU A 200 -1.31 7.88 -7.12
N PHE A 201 -1.50 7.66 -8.42
CA PHE A 201 -2.70 8.11 -9.09
C PHE A 201 -3.95 7.38 -8.58
N ALA A 202 -3.88 6.05 -8.42
CA ALA A 202 -4.98 5.28 -7.83
C ALA A 202 -5.33 5.74 -6.41
N ILE A 203 -4.32 6.07 -5.57
CA ILE A 203 -4.54 6.65 -4.23
C ILE A 203 -5.14 8.06 -4.34
N LEU A 204 -4.64 8.89 -5.24
CA LEU A 204 -5.12 10.26 -5.43
C LEU A 204 -6.61 10.31 -5.82
N MET A 205 -7.10 9.31 -6.56
CA MET A 205 -8.53 9.20 -6.91
C MET A 205 -9.43 9.04 -5.68
N LEU A 206 -8.93 8.51 -4.58
CA LEU A 206 -9.72 8.37 -3.34
C LEU A 206 -9.95 9.72 -2.65
N ALA A 207 -9.06 10.70 -2.83
CA ALA A 207 -9.10 11.97 -2.09
C ALA A 207 -10.39 12.77 -2.34
N PRO A 208 -10.84 13.03 -3.59
CA PRO A 208 -12.10 13.77 -3.83
C PRO A 208 -13.32 13.00 -3.31
N ILE A 209 -13.33 11.67 -3.39
CA ILE A 209 -14.41 10.85 -2.82
C ILE A 209 -14.43 11.01 -1.29
N THR A 210 -13.28 10.92 -0.64
CA THR A 210 -13.15 11.09 0.82
C THR A 210 -13.65 12.45 1.28
N ILE A 211 -13.27 13.53 0.57
CA ILE A 211 -13.70 14.90 0.87
C ILE A 211 -15.22 15.03 0.69
N PHE A 212 -15.77 14.43 -0.37
CA PHE A 212 -17.21 14.44 -0.64
C PHE A 212 -17.99 13.69 0.44
N GLU A 213 -17.58 12.45 0.78
CA GLU A 213 -18.22 11.63 1.82
C GLU A 213 -18.22 12.35 3.18
N PHE A 214 -17.08 12.98 3.54
CA PHE A 214 -16.97 13.79 4.75
C PHE A 214 -17.92 14.99 4.73
N GLY A 215 -17.91 15.77 3.63
CA GLY A 215 -18.69 17.00 3.54
C GLY A 215 -20.20 16.80 3.39
N LYS A 216 -20.63 15.63 2.89
CA LYS A 216 -22.06 15.29 2.68
C LYS A 216 -22.59 14.30 3.71
N ASN A 217 -21.74 13.75 4.57
CA ASN A 217 -22.09 12.67 5.50
C ASN A 217 -22.78 11.49 4.77
N TRP A 218 -22.34 11.18 3.55
CA TRP A 218 -22.90 10.14 2.71
C TRP A 218 -21.81 9.27 2.10
N LEU A 219 -21.83 7.99 2.44
CA LEU A 219 -20.88 6.98 1.98
C LEU A 219 -21.36 6.43 0.63
N LEU A 220 -20.60 6.71 -0.44
CA LEU A 220 -21.02 6.44 -1.82
C LEU A 220 -21.02 4.95 -2.19
N TYR A 221 -20.20 4.15 -1.53
CA TYR A 221 -20.03 2.73 -1.88
C TYR A 221 -20.85 1.76 -1.00
N THR A 222 -21.65 2.26 -0.05
CA THR A 222 -22.52 1.40 0.79
C THR A 222 -23.51 0.58 -0.02
N SER A 223 -24.07 1.17 -1.08
CA SER A 223 -25.05 0.51 -1.94
C SER A 223 -24.47 -0.56 -2.89
N ILE A 224 -23.13 -0.77 -2.90
CA ILE A 224 -22.51 -1.68 -3.86
C ILE A 224 -22.84 -3.15 -3.57
N ASN A 225 -23.00 -3.52 -2.29
CA ASN A 225 -23.37 -4.89 -1.93
C ASN A 225 -24.78 -5.23 -2.39
N GLU A 226 -25.73 -4.31 -2.19
CA GLU A 226 -27.09 -4.43 -2.71
C GLU A 226 -27.07 -4.47 -4.24
N ALA A 227 -26.24 -3.61 -4.88
CA ALA A 227 -26.07 -3.60 -6.34
C ALA A 227 -25.57 -4.94 -6.90
N LEU A 228 -24.75 -5.66 -6.14
CA LEU A 228 -24.21 -6.96 -6.52
C LEU A 228 -25.05 -8.15 -6.04
N GLY A 229 -26.18 -7.90 -5.39
CA GLY A 229 -27.06 -8.93 -4.86
C GLY A 229 -26.50 -9.68 -3.64
N LEU A 230 -25.64 -9.02 -2.86
CA LEU A 230 -25.08 -9.56 -1.62
C LEU A 230 -25.98 -9.15 -0.45
N GLY A 231 -26.43 -10.12 0.33
CA GLY A 231 -27.40 -9.91 1.43
C GLY A 231 -26.80 -9.43 2.75
N TRP A 232 -25.61 -8.82 2.75
CA TRP A 232 -24.94 -8.33 3.95
C TRP A 232 -24.38 -6.94 3.76
N ASP A 233 -24.43 -6.11 4.80
CA ASP A 233 -23.95 -4.73 4.75
C ASP A 233 -22.44 -4.64 4.89
N VAL A 234 -21.85 -3.78 4.05
CA VAL A 234 -20.47 -3.35 4.22
C VAL A 234 -20.44 -2.34 5.35
N MET A 235 -19.77 -2.65 6.43
CA MET A 235 -19.38 -1.77 7.53
C MET A 235 -20.40 -0.68 7.97
N PRO A 236 -20.71 -0.60 9.24
CA PRO A 236 -21.63 0.41 9.77
C PRO A 236 -21.07 1.82 9.59
N TYR A 237 -21.97 2.80 9.50
CA TYR A 237 -21.62 4.22 9.60
C TYR A 237 -20.93 4.49 10.93
N ILE A 238 -19.63 4.78 10.90
CA ILE A 238 -18.86 5.17 12.08
C ILE A 238 -18.81 6.70 12.13
N MET A 239 -19.23 7.27 13.26
CA MET A 239 -19.24 8.71 13.47
C MET A 239 -18.06 9.14 14.34
N ARG A 240 -17.56 10.35 14.11
CA ARG A 240 -16.61 11.05 14.98
C ARG A 240 -16.95 12.54 15.05
N ASN A 241 -17.20 13.03 16.25
CA ASN A 241 -17.59 14.42 16.50
C ASN A 241 -18.76 14.88 15.61
N GLY A 242 -19.80 14.03 15.45
CA GLY A 242 -20.98 14.32 14.63
C GLY A 242 -20.77 14.15 13.10
N ASN A 243 -19.59 13.84 12.64
CA ASN A 243 -19.33 13.63 11.21
C ASN A 243 -19.11 12.14 10.91
N VAL A 244 -19.62 11.71 9.75
CA VAL A 244 -19.36 10.37 9.22
C VAL A 244 -17.87 10.23 8.89
N ARG A 245 -17.29 9.11 9.25
CA ARG A 245 -15.91 8.77 8.85
C ARG A 245 -15.93 8.14 7.47
N PRO A 246 -15.37 8.82 6.45
CA PRO A 246 -15.29 8.29 5.10
C PRO A 246 -14.51 6.99 5.03
N TYR A 247 -14.86 6.13 4.07
CA TYR A 247 -14.04 4.96 3.73
C TYR A 247 -13.87 4.74 2.22
N ALA A 248 -14.55 5.50 1.36
CA ALA A 248 -14.43 5.41 -0.11
C ALA A 248 -14.43 3.93 -0.58
N THR A 249 -13.43 3.51 -1.35
CA THR A 249 -13.26 2.10 -1.76
C THR A 249 -12.39 1.28 -0.79
N ALA A 250 -11.91 1.84 0.31
CA ALA A 250 -11.09 1.11 1.27
C ALA A 250 -11.90 0.15 2.16
N GLY A 251 -13.23 0.32 2.24
CA GLY A 251 -14.12 -0.49 3.06
C GLY A 251 -14.06 -0.22 4.56
N ASN A 252 -13.10 0.59 5.02
CA ASN A 252 -12.94 1.01 6.41
C ASN A 252 -12.18 2.34 6.49
N SER A 253 -12.58 3.23 7.40
CA SER A 253 -11.98 4.57 7.55
C SER A 253 -10.52 4.56 8.04
N LEU A 254 -10.13 3.56 8.86
CA LEU A 254 -8.73 3.41 9.29
C LEU A 254 -7.85 3.02 8.12
N ILE A 255 -8.34 2.11 7.26
CA ILE A 255 -7.63 1.65 6.05
C ILE A 255 -7.54 2.79 5.05
N LEU A 256 -8.62 3.56 4.85
CA LEU A 256 -8.59 4.74 3.98
C LEU A 256 -7.53 5.74 4.44
N GLY A 257 -7.49 6.05 5.73
CA GLY A 257 -6.45 6.91 6.30
C GLY A 257 -5.05 6.35 6.07
N PHE A 258 -4.84 5.04 6.26
CA PHE A 258 -3.58 4.37 5.98
C PHE A 258 -3.17 4.52 4.50
N ILE A 259 -4.07 4.25 3.56
CA ILE A 259 -3.83 4.37 2.12
C ILE A 259 -3.42 5.80 1.75
N LEU A 260 -4.18 6.79 2.23
CA LEU A 260 -3.90 8.20 1.96
C LEU A 260 -2.57 8.65 2.59
N ALA A 261 -2.22 8.15 3.79
CA ALA A 261 -0.94 8.42 4.43
C ALA A 261 0.24 7.82 3.64
N VAL A 262 0.09 6.59 3.12
CA VAL A 262 1.06 5.97 2.20
C VAL A 262 1.21 6.85 0.94
N GLY A 263 0.10 7.32 0.38
CA GLY A 263 0.10 8.25 -0.73
C GLY A 263 0.88 9.53 -0.43
N VAL A 264 0.58 10.19 0.69
CA VAL A 264 1.26 11.43 1.12
C VAL A 264 2.76 11.20 1.27
N GLY A 265 3.19 10.10 1.89
CA GLY A 265 4.60 9.76 2.09
C GLY A 265 5.34 9.46 0.78
N LEU A 266 4.68 8.77 -0.17
CA LEU A 266 5.27 8.43 -1.48
C LEU A 266 5.21 9.57 -2.50
N TYR A 267 4.33 10.55 -2.35
CA TYR A 267 4.09 11.56 -3.37
C TYR A 267 5.33 12.34 -3.81
N PRO A 268 6.31 12.64 -2.93
CA PRO A 268 7.57 13.26 -3.35
C PRO A 268 8.34 12.47 -4.43
N ALA A 269 8.14 11.15 -4.53
CA ALA A 269 8.81 10.30 -5.52
C ALA A 269 8.44 10.66 -6.98
N VAL A 270 7.26 11.22 -7.22
CA VAL A 270 6.78 11.58 -8.56
C VAL A 270 6.97 13.07 -8.90
N ARG A 271 7.71 13.81 -8.06
CA ARG A 271 7.93 15.25 -8.25
C ARG A 271 8.52 15.60 -9.61
N SER A 272 9.42 14.79 -10.13
CA SER A 272 10.07 14.99 -11.43
C SER A 272 9.17 14.64 -12.62
N MET A 273 8.06 13.94 -12.39
CA MET A 273 7.20 13.43 -13.44
C MET A 273 6.12 14.42 -13.89
N MET A 274 5.93 15.52 -13.16
CA MET A 274 4.88 16.50 -13.44
C MET A 274 5.33 17.94 -13.21
N THR A 275 4.52 18.89 -13.72
CA THR A 275 4.78 20.33 -13.53
C THR A 275 4.65 20.70 -12.05
N VAL A 276 5.32 21.80 -11.65
CA VAL A 276 5.29 22.33 -10.27
C VAL A 276 3.86 22.55 -9.79
N ARG A 277 3.05 23.21 -10.62
CA ARG A 277 1.65 23.54 -10.30
C ARG A 277 0.82 22.29 -10.08
N ASN A 278 0.88 21.33 -11.00
CA ASN A 278 0.11 20.10 -10.92
C ASN A 278 0.51 19.26 -9.69
N TRP A 279 1.81 19.24 -9.38
CA TRP A 279 2.31 18.55 -8.20
C TRP A 279 1.74 19.14 -6.91
N TYR A 280 1.78 20.46 -6.73
CA TYR A 280 1.24 21.10 -5.52
C TYR A 280 -0.27 20.94 -5.41
N LEU A 281 -1.02 21.11 -6.49
CA LEU A 281 -2.49 20.95 -6.50
C LEU A 281 -2.90 19.51 -6.13
N SER A 282 -2.28 18.52 -6.75
CA SER A 282 -2.58 17.12 -6.46
C SER A 282 -2.13 16.72 -5.05
N TYR A 283 -1.00 17.26 -4.57
CA TYR A 283 -0.53 16.99 -3.21
C TYR A 283 -1.45 17.63 -2.16
N ALA A 284 -1.91 18.85 -2.40
CA ALA A 284 -2.89 19.51 -1.55
C ALA A 284 -4.23 18.73 -1.51
N LEU A 285 -4.70 18.23 -2.66
CA LEU A 285 -5.89 17.39 -2.72
C LEU A 285 -5.70 16.11 -1.90
N LEU A 286 -4.54 15.46 -2.01
CA LEU A 286 -4.22 14.25 -1.25
C LEU A 286 -4.17 14.50 0.26
N ILE A 287 -3.55 15.61 0.68
CA ILE A 287 -3.54 16.04 2.09
C ILE A 287 -4.97 16.35 2.57
N GLY A 288 -5.77 17.05 1.75
CA GLY A 288 -7.17 17.32 2.06
C GLY A 288 -7.99 16.04 2.26
N GLY A 289 -7.78 15.03 1.39
CA GLY A 289 -8.38 13.69 1.56
C GLY A 289 -7.93 13.01 2.85
N LEU A 290 -6.63 13.07 3.18
CA LEU A 290 -6.12 12.52 4.42
C LEU A 290 -6.76 13.19 5.64
N CYS A 291 -6.85 14.52 5.66
CA CYS A 291 -7.53 15.26 6.74
C CYS A 291 -9.00 14.86 6.86
N ALA A 292 -9.72 14.75 5.74
CA ALA A 292 -11.12 14.36 5.71
C ALA A 292 -11.36 12.91 6.19
N SER A 293 -10.35 12.03 6.16
CA SER A 293 -10.48 10.62 6.61
C SER A 293 -10.71 10.48 8.13
N LEU A 294 -10.44 11.51 8.92
CA LEU A 294 -10.53 11.54 10.39
C LEU A 294 -9.70 10.44 11.09
N ALA A 295 -8.65 9.93 10.44
CA ALA A 295 -7.80 8.85 10.93
C ALA A 295 -6.54 9.40 11.60
N ARG A 296 -6.59 9.67 12.92
CA ARG A 296 -5.48 10.31 13.68
C ARG A 296 -4.15 9.58 13.58
N GLY A 297 -4.15 8.23 13.63
CA GLY A 297 -2.93 7.42 13.47
C GLY A 297 -2.27 7.61 12.10
N ALA A 298 -3.08 7.77 11.04
CA ALA A 298 -2.61 8.04 9.69
C ALA A 298 -1.96 9.42 9.57
N TYR A 299 -2.46 10.44 10.28
CA TYR A 299 -1.81 11.77 10.32
C TYR A 299 -0.40 11.71 10.90
N VAL A 300 -0.25 10.99 12.03
CA VAL A 300 1.07 10.80 12.66
C VAL A 300 2.01 10.07 11.71
N GLY A 301 1.55 8.96 11.10
CA GLY A 301 2.37 8.19 10.17
C GLY A 301 2.78 8.98 8.92
N ALA A 302 1.86 9.76 8.33
CA ALA A 302 2.17 10.62 7.19
C ALA A 302 3.19 11.72 7.56
N THR A 303 3.03 12.34 8.73
CA THR A 303 3.97 13.34 9.25
C THR A 303 5.36 12.74 9.43
N VAL A 304 5.46 11.58 10.07
CA VAL A 304 6.74 10.86 10.23
C VAL A 304 7.34 10.50 8.87
N ALA A 305 6.53 10.02 7.91
CA ALA A 305 6.99 9.71 6.56
C ALA A 305 7.63 10.92 5.88
N ILE A 306 6.98 12.09 5.95
CA ILE A 306 7.50 13.35 5.40
C ILE A 306 8.79 13.77 6.10
N LEU A 307 8.83 13.73 7.44
CA LEU A 307 10.00 14.14 8.23
C LEU A 307 11.22 13.24 7.93
N VAL A 308 11.04 11.92 7.88
CA VAL A 308 12.10 10.98 7.54
C VAL A 308 12.58 11.19 6.10
N ALA A 309 11.67 11.36 5.14
CA ALA A 309 12.04 11.63 3.74
C ALA A 309 12.79 12.97 3.60
N ALA A 310 12.42 13.99 4.35
CA ALA A 310 13.09 15.28 4.36
C ALA A 310 14.44 15.25 5.08
N GLY A 311 14.53 14.54 6.21
CA GLY A 311 15.73 14.40 7.03
C GLY A 311 16.78 13.46 6.44
N THR A 312 16.48 12.78 5.31
CA THR A 312 17.38 11.80 4.70
C THR A 312 18.07 12.37 3.45
N GLY A 313 19.32 11.99 3.21
CA GLY A 313 20.10 12.36 2.03
C GLY A 313 20.66 13.78 2.03
N ARG A 314 21.18 14.23 0.87
CA ARG A 314 21.83 15.54 0.73
C ARG A 314 20.83 16.68 0.91
N GLY A 315 21.22 17.75 1.61
CA GLY A 315 20.38 18.93 1.87
C GLY A 315 19.22 18.69 2.84
N ALA A 316 19.34 17.72 3.74
CA ALA A 316 18.36 17.41 4.79
C ALA A 316 18.03 18.63 5.66
N GLY A 317 19.05 19.36 6.14
CA GLY A 317 18.84 20.55 6.96
C GLY A 317 17.97 21.62 6.29
N THR A 318 18.26 21.94 5.03
CA THR A 318 17.48 22.92 4.27
C THR A 318 16.03 22.47 4.06
N ARG A 319 15.79 21.17 3.82
CA ARG A 319 14.43 20.64 3.67
C ARG A 319 13.66 20.68 4.98
N LEU A 320 14.29 20.26 6.07
CA LEU A 320 13.67 20.31 7.40
C LEU A 320 13.35 21.76 7.80
N SER A 321 14.28 22.73 7.59
CA SER A 321 14.01 24.14 7.86
C SER A 321 12.83 24.67 7.06
N LYS A 322 12.72 24.35 5.76
CA LYS A 322 11.56 24.74 4.93
C LYS A 322 10.26 24.10 5.43
N LEU A 323 10.29 22.84 5.82
CA LEU A 323 9.12 22.16 6.40
C LEU A 323 8.71 22.78 7.73
N SER A 324 9.66 23.06 8.63
CA SER A 324 9.39 23.68 9.93
C SER A 324 8.78 25.09 9.75
N LEU A 325 9.33 25.89 8.82
CA LEU A 325 8.79 27.22 8.50
C LEU A 325 7.37 27.12 7.90
N GLY A 326 7.16 26.18 6.97
CA GLY A 326 5.84 25.94 6.39
C GLY A 326 4.83 25.46 7.43
N ALA A 327 5.22 24.55 8.30
CA ALA A 327 4.37 24.06 9.40
C ALA A 327 4.02 25.19 10.38
N ALA A 328 5.00 26.00 10.77
CA ALA A 328 4.77 27.16 11.63
C ALA A 328 3.78 28.15 10.99
N PHE A 329 3.95 28.43 9.69
CA PHE A 329 3.02 29.30 8.95
C PHE A 329 1.59 28.73 8.95
N VAL A 330 1.43 27.41 8.67
CA VAL A 330 0.11 26.75 8.69
C VAL A 330 -0.52 26.80 10.08
N VAL A 331 0.25 26.56 11.14
CA VAL A 331 -0.23 26.67 12.53
C VAL A 331 -0.72 28.08 12.82
N VAL A 332 0.05 29.12 12.46
CA VAL A 332 -0.36 30.53 12.65
C VAL A 332 -1.66 30.82 11.89
N VAL A 333 -1.75 30.42 10.62
CA VAL A 333 -2.97 30.66 9.80
C VAL A 333 -4.18 29.96 10.42
N ILE A 334 -4.05 28.73 10.87
CA ILE A 334 -5.15 27.98 11.52
C ILE A 334 -5.53 28.67 12.85
N SER A 335 -4.54 29.04 13.67
CA SER A 335 -4.78 29.67 14.98
C SER A 335 -5.48 31.01 14.88
N LEU A 336 -5.27 31.74 13.78
CA LEU A 336 -5.94 33.02 13.49
C LEU A 336 -7.29 32.85 12.77
N SER A 337 -7.66 31.63 12.37
CA SER A 337 -8.91 31.35 11.68
C SER A 337 -10.06 31.12 12.66
N PRO A 338 -11.32 31.45 12.28
CA PRO A 338 -12.49 31.17 13.11
C PRO A 338 -12.75 29.67 13.31
N PHE A 339 -12.01 28.80 12.62
CA PHE A 339 -12.12 27.35 12.69
C PHE A 339 -11.04 26.70 13.57
N ALA A 340 -10.24 27.48 14.32
CA ALA A 340 -9.12 27.00 15.12
C ALA A 340 -9.51 25.87 16.07
N ASP A 341 -10.57 26.06 16.87
CA ASP A 341 -11.04 25.07 17.84
C ASP A 341 -11.58 23.82 17.16
N GLN A 342 -12.27 23.97 16.02
CA GLN A 342 -12.78 22.84 15.26
C GLN A 342 -11.65 22.01 14.68
N VAL A 343 -10.62 22.64 14.10
CA VAL A 343 -9.44 21.94 13.59
C VAL A 343 -8.68 21.27 14.73
N ALA A 344 -8.47 21.96 15.86
CA ALA A 344 -7.81 21.43 17.03
C ALA A 344 -8.48 20.16 17.55
N SER A 345 -9.83 20.10 17.55
CA SER A 345 -10.58 18.93 18.02
C SER A 345 -10.31 17.64 17.20
N TYR A 346 -9.88 17.77 15.95
CA TYR A 346 -9.54 16.63 15.07
C TYR A 346 -8.07 16.21 15.16
N LEU A 347 -7.20 17.08 15.70
CA LEU A 347 -5.76 16.78 15.76
C LEU A 347 -5.45 15.69 16.81
N PRO A 348 -4.48 14.81 16.55
CA PRO A 348 -3.97 13.90 17.56
C PRO A 348 -3.30 14.69 18.69
N PHE A 349 -3.42 14.21 19.93
CA PHE A 349 -2.80 14.76 21.14
C PHE A 349 -3.36 16.11 21.65
N ILE A 350 -4.02 16.93 20.82
CA ILE A 350 -4.54 18.27 21.19
C ILE A 350 -6.06 18.23 21.31
N GLY A 351 -6.76 17.46 20.48
CA GLY A 351 -8.22 17.36 20.49
C GLY A 351 -8.77 16.55 21.66
N ASN A 352 -10.10 16.50 21.76
CA ASN A 352 -10.78 15.68 22.76
C ASN A 352 -10.29 14.24 22.68
N VAL A 353 -9.53 13.83 23.68
CA VAL A 353 -9.07 12.44 23.82
C VAL A 353 -10.24 11.68 24.43
N ASP A 354 -10.76 10.73 23.65
CA ASP A 354 -11.73 9.77 24.16
C ASP A 354 -11.02 8.88 25.18
N THR A 355 -11.30 9.14 26.46
CA THR A 355 -10.69 8.44 27.61
C THR A 355 -10.94 6.95 27.55
N ASP A 356 -12.11 6.53 27.03
CA ASP A 356 -12.48 5.11 26.91
C ASP A 356 -11.57 4.40 25.89
N ASN A 357 -11.25 5.05 24.79
CA ASN A 357 -10.30 4.52 23.80
C ASN A 357 -8.87 4.40 24.36
N VAL A 358 -8.42 5.34 25.18
CA VAL A 358 -7.08 5.25 25.80
C VAL A 358 -7.07 4.13 26.83
N THR A 359 -8.06 4.08 27.70
CA THR A 359 -8.22 3.03 28.71
C THR A 359 -8.29 1.64 28.07
N TYR A 360 -9.08 1.48 27.00
CA TYR A 360 -9.15 0.24 26.25
C TYR A 360 -7.78 -0.19 25.71
N ARG A 361 -7.01 0.72 25.10
CA ARG A 361 -5.68 0.42 24.53
C ARG A 361 -4.67 0.04 25.60
N THR A 362 -4.66 0.72 26.74
CA THR A 362 -3.78 0.39 27.87
C THR A 362 -4.12 -0.99 28.41
N ARG A 363 -5.40 -1.25 28.69
CA ARG A 363 -5.87 -2.55 29.17
C ARG A 363 -5.59 -3.66 28.15
N LEU A 364 -5.81 -3.40 26.85
CA LEU A 364 -5.49 -4.35 25.78
C LEU A 364 -4.01 -4.70 25.76
N PHE A 365 -3.13 -3.72 25.95
CA PHE A 365 -1.67 -3.96 26.03
C PHE A 365 -1.34 -4.87 27.22
N ASP A 366 -1.84 -4.55 28.42
CA ASP A 366 -1.56 -5.32 29.63
C ASP A 366 -2.07 -6.77 29.53
N VAL A 367 -3.30 -6.95 29.06
CA VAL A 367 -3.90 -8.28 28.84
C VAL A 367 -3.13 -9.05 27.75
N SER A 368 -2.81 -8.39 26.65
CA SER A 368 -2.03 -9.04 25.56
C SER A 368 -0.67 -9.51 26.06
N MET A 369 0.04 -8.72 26.88
CA MET A 369 1.32 -9.12 27.43
C MET A 369 1.22 -10.35 28.35
N GLN A 370 0.13 -10.47 29.13
CA GLN A 370 -0.13 -11.66 29.95
C GLN A 370 -0.36 -12.89 29.07
N VAL A 371 -1.18 -12.78 28.01
CA VAL A 371 -1.44 -13.89 27.08
C VAL A 371 -0.17 -14.28 26.30
N ILE A 372 0.62 -13.30 25.84
CA ILE A 372 1.92 -13.56 25.19
C ILE A 372 2.86 -14.30 26.12
N ALA A 373 2.89 -13.96 27.41
CA ALA A 373 3.75 -14.60 28.40
C ALA A 373 3.45 -16.10 28.59
N MET A 374 2.23 -16.56 28.29
CA MET A 374 1.88 -18.00 28.33
C MET A 374 2.54 -18.79 27.18
N ASN A 375 2.73 -18.16 26.02
CA ASN A 375 3.34 -18.79 24.82
C ASN A 375 4.31 -17.81 24.12
N PRO A 376 5.41 -17.40 24.74
CA PRO A 376 6.19 -16.25 24.31
C PRO A 376 6.90 -16.46 22.96
N LEU A 377 7.35 -17.68 22.64
CA LEU A 377 8.13 -17.93 21.42
C LEU A 377 7.25 -18.00 20.18
N PHE A 378 6.13 -18.70 20.24
CA PHE A 378 5.33 -19.02 19.05
C PHE A 378 3.85 -18.60 19.15
N GLY A 379 3.47 -17.91 20.23
CA GLY A 379 2.10 -17.43 20.42
C GLY A 379 1.04 -18.54 20.44
N SER A 380 -0.20 -18.15 20.21
CA SER A 380 -1.35 -19.07 20.12
C SER A 380 -2.25 -18.71 18.95
N SER A 381 -2.59 -19.66 18.08
CA SER A 381 -3.55 -19.47 17.00
C SER A 381 -4.98 -19.17 17.54
N ASN A 382 -5.26 -19.59 18.77
CA ASN A 382 -6.56 -19.45 19.41
C ASN A 382 -6.58 -18.37 20.51
N PHE A 383 -5.64 -17.41 20.48
CA PHE A 383 -5.53 -16.37 21.51
C PHE A 383 -6.83 -15.56 21.70
N MET A 384 -7.66 -15.41 20.66
CA MET A 384 -8.97 -14.73 20.75
C MET A 384 -9.98 -15.47 21.63
N LEU A 385 -9.78 -16.77 21.87
CA LEU A 385 -10.63 -17.61 22.74
C LEU A 385 -10.08 -17.68 24.17
N ASP A 386 -8.95 -17.02 24.46
CA ASP A 386 -8.39 -16.98 25.81
C ASP A 386 -9.31 -16.20 26.76
N PRO A 387 -9.62 -16.71 27.96
CA PRO A 387 -10.48 -16.03 28.93
C PRO A 387 -10.04 -14.60 29.29
N LEU A 388 -8.74 -14.32 29.25
CA LEU A 388 -8.21 -12.97 29.46
C LEU A 388 -8.55 -12.05 28.29
N MET A 389 -8.44 -12.54 27.06
CA MET A 389 -8.81 -11.77 25.87
C MET A 389 -10.31 -11.56 25.76
N GLU A 390 -11.13 -12.51 26.25
CA GLU A 390 -12.59 -12.39 26.27
C GLU A 390 -13.05 -11.16 27.07
N GLN A 391 -12.31 -10.77 28.11
CA GLN A 391 -12.58 -9.56 28.91
C GLN A 391 -12.41 -8.26 28.09
N MET A 392 -11.77 -8.34 26.93
CA MET A 392 -11.56 -7.21 26.00
C MET A 392 -12.67 -7.09 24.95
N ARG A 393 -13.68 -7.99 24.98
CA ARG A 393 -14.82 -7.95 24.06
C ARG A 393 -15.64 -6.68 24.28
N GLN A 394 -15.79 -5.91 23.20
CA GLN A 394 -16.55 -4.66 23.22
C GLN A 394 -18.04 -4.91 23.03
N GLY A 395 -18.86 -3.90 23.28
CA GLY A 395 -20.32 -3.97 23.14
C GLY A 395 -20.83 -4.38 21.75
N GLN A 396 -19.98 -4.32 20.73
CA GLN A 396 -20.25 -4.81 19.37
C GLN A 396 -19.94 -6.31 19.19
N GLY A 397 -19.56 -7.02 20.24
CA GLY A 397 -19.24 -8.44 20.21
C GLY A 397 -17.87 -8.79 19.63
N ILE A 398 -17.00 -7.82 19.37
CA ILE A 398 -15.66 -8.00 18.79
C ILE A 398 -14.55 -7.65 19.79
N ILE A 399 -13.39 -8.29 19.62
CA ILE A 399 -12.14 -7.89 20.27
C ILE A 399 -11.29 -7.20 19.21
N ASP A 400 -11.15 -5.88 19.31
CA ASP A 400 -10.37 -5.11 18.34
C ASP A 400 -8.91 -4.97 18.80
N ILE A 401 -8.00 -5.66 18.12
CA ILE A 401 -6.55 -5.59 18.38
C ILE A 401 -5.98 -4.36 17.67
N VAL A 402 -6.18 -3.19 18.25
CA VAL A 402 -5.79 -1.88 17.68
C VAL A 402 -4.25 -1.66 17.61
N ASN A 403 -3.46 -2.72 17.56
CA ASN A 403 -2.02 -2.71 17.40
C ASN A 403 -1.57 -3.99 16.68
N SER A 404 -1.10 -3.86 15.44
CA SER A 404 -0.71 -5.02 14.63
C SER A 404 0.48 -5.79 15.21
N TYR A 405 1.40 -5.13 15.92
CA TYR A 405 2.52 -5.84 16.55
C TYR A 405 2.06 -6.75 17.69
N LEU A 406 1.09 -6.28 18.49
CA LEU A 406 0.47 -7.13 19.51
C LEU A 406 -0.27 -8.32 18.87
N GLY A 407 -1.04 -8.08 17.80
CA GLY A 407 -1.73 -9.15 17.09
C GLY A 407 -0.76 -10.21 16.53
N ILE A 408 0.36 -9.78 15.96
CA ILE A 408 1.41 -10.68 15.47
C ILE A 408 2.05 -11.44 16.65
N ALA A 409 2.39 -10.76 17.74
CA ALA A 409 2.99 -11.41 18.92
C ALA A 409 2.03 -12.39 19.60
N LEU A 410 0.75 -12.08 19.70
CA LEU A 410 -0.28 -12.99 20.21
C LEU A 410 -0.39 -14.25 19.33
N GLY A 411 -0.45 -14.09 18.00
CA GLY A 411 -0.65 -15.20 17.08
C GLY A 411 0.61 -16.01 16.79
N THR A 412 1.80 -15.38 16.75
CA THR A 412 3.05 -16.01 16.29
C THR A 412 4.24 -15.87 17.27
N GLY A 413 4.01 -15.28 18.42
CA GLY A 413 5.01 -15.06 19.46
C GLY A 413 6.09 -14.06 19.05
N TYR A 414 7.14 -13.98 19.88
CA TYR A 414 8.28 -13.11 19.59
C TYR A 414 9.09 -13.56 18.38
N VAL A 415 9.06 -14.85 18.02
CA VAL A 415 9.71 -15.36 16.80
C VAL A 415 9.07 -14.76 15.56
N GLY A 416 7.74 -14.81 15.45
CA GLY A 416 7.03 -14.23 14.31
C GLY A 416 7.14 -12.71 14.25
N LEU A 417 7.03 -12.04 15.41
CA LEU A 417 7.23 -10.60 15.51
C LEU A 417 8.65 -10.20 15.10
N GLY A 418 9.66 -10.95 15.53
CA GLY A 418 11.07 -10.71 15.18
C GLY A 418 11.31 -10.84 13.67
N ILE A 419 10.77 -11.88 13.03
CA ILE A 419 10.87 -12.06 11.57
C ILE A 419 10.15 -10.91 10.85
N TYR A 420 8.94 -10.55 11.29
CA TYR A 420 8.16 -9.47 10.69
C TYR A 420 8.89 -8.12 10.76
N VAL A 421 9.42 -7.76 11.92
CA VAL A 421 10.19 -6.53 12.08
C VAL A 421 11.48 -6.59 11.24
N SER A 422 12.13 -7.74 11.17
CA SER A 422 13.35 -7.94 10.36
C SER A 422 13.09 -7.70 8.86
N ILE A 423 11.92 -8.05 8.35
CA ILE A 423 11.51 -7.75 6.96
C ILE A 423 11.58 -6.24 6.72
N TYR A 424 11.00 -5.43 7.60
CA TYR A 424 11.04 -3.97 7.50
C TYR A 424 12.47 -3.41 7.62
N LEU A 425 13.23 -3.87 8.62
CA LEU A 425 14.59 -3.40 8.84
C LEU A 425 15.49 -3.68 7.63
N VAL A 426 15.39 -4.88 7.06
CA VAL A 426 16.16 -5.25 5.85
C VAL A 426 15.71 -4.42 4.65
N ALA A 427 14.41 -4.24 4.42
CA ALA A 427 13.89 -3.42 3.33
C ALA A 427 14.35 -1.95 3.47
N MET A 428 14.28 -1.38 4.66
CA MET A 428 14.74 -0.01 4.94
C MET A 428 16.26 0.13 4.79
N ALA A 429 17.04 -0.83 5.28
CA ALA A 429 18.50 -0.84 5.11
C ALA A 429 18.90 -0.90 3.63
N LYS A 430 18.24 -1.75 2.83
CA LYS A 430 18.45 -1.81 1.38
C LYS A 430 18.06 -0.50 0.69
N THR A 431 16.94 0.11 1.08
CA THR A 431 16.52 1.42 0.56
C THR A 431 17.54 2.51 0.94
N TRP A 432 17.99 2.54 2.16
CA TRP A 432 19.02 3.48 2.63
C TRP A 432 20.34 3.36 1.84
N MET A 433 20.81 2.13 1.61
CA MET A 433 22.00 1.89 0.76
C MET A 433 21.75 2.39 -0.67
N GLY A 434 20.55 2.18 -1.21
CA GLY A 434 20.14 2.70 -2.51
C GLY A 434 20.16 4.23 -2.58
N ILE A 435 19.70 4.92 -1.54
CA ILE A 435 19.75 6.39 -1.44
C ILE A 435 21.20 6.89 -1.49
N ARG A 436 22.11 6.28 -0.72
CA ARG A 436 23.52 6.66 -0.73
C ARG A 436 24.19 6.51 -2.09
N ARG A 437 23.85 5.43 -2.83
CA ARG A 437 24.35 5.18 -4.19
C ARG A 437 23.76 6.17 -5.20
N SER A 438 22.45 6.40 -5.13
CA SER A 438 21.74 7.27 -6.07
C SER A 438 22.04 8.75 -5.88
N ALA A 439 22.44 9.18 -4.67
CA ALA A 439 22.79 10.57 -4.37
C ALA A 439 23.90 11.14 -5.27
N VAL A 440 24.77 10.29 -5.81
CA VAL A 440 25.84 10.67 -6.76
C VAL A 440 25.40 10.57 -8.22
N VAL A 441 24.35 9.79 -8.48
CA VAL A 441 23.94 9.40 -9.83
C VAL A 441 22.78 10.26 -10.33
N SER A 442 21.72 10.43 -9.53
CA SER A 442 20.50 11.11 -9.95
C SER A 442 19.72 11.62 -8.72
N PRO A 443 19.47 12.95 -8.64
CA PRO A 443 18.64 13.53 -7.59
C PRO A 443 17.22 12.96 -7.56
N GLU A 444 16.72 12.54 -8.71
CA GLU A 444 15.40 11.91 -8.83
C GLU A 444 15.36 10.56 -8.12
N LEU A 445 16.33 9.68 -8.40
CA LEU A 445 16.41 8.37 -7.75
C LEU A 445 16.65 8.50 -6.23
N GLU A 446 17.45 9.49 -5.82
CA GLU A 446 17.58 9.83 -4.40
C GLU A 446 16.22 10.21 -3.79
N GLY A 447 15.43 11.03 -4.51
CA GLY A 447 14.09 11.43 -4.11
C GLY A 447 13.11 10.25 -3.95
N ILE A 448 13.13 9.30 -4.90
CA ILE A 448 12.34 8.07 -4.85
C ILE A 448 12.72 7.24 -3.61
N GLY A 449 14.01 7.04 -3.39
CA GLY A 449 14.48 6.27 -2.23
C GLY A 449 14.08 6.89 -0.90
N ARG A 450 14.19 8.23 -0.76
CA ARG A 450 13.77 8.95 0.44
C ARG A 450 12.28 8.82 0.71
N ALA A 451 11.45 8.93 -0.33
CA ALA A 451 10.01 8.74 -0.22
C ALA A 451 9.66 7.31 0.19
N LEU A 452 10.29 6.29 -0.40
CA LEU A 452 10.11 4.88 -0.02
C LEU A 452 10.51 4.64 1.43
N LEU A 453 11.68 5.14 1.87
CA LEU A 453 12.16 4.99 3.24
C LEU A 453 11.21 5.66 4.24
N GLY A 454 10.84 6.92 3.98
CA GLY A 454 9.92 7.66 4.83
C GLY A 454 8.57 6.98 4.95
N THR A 455 8.01 6.51 3.83
CA THR A 455 6.73 5.80 3.82
C THR A 455 6.78 4.49 4.60
N ASN A 456 7.85 3.70 4.48
CA ASN A 456 8.00 2.47 5.26
C ASN A 456 8.05 2.75 6.78
N VAL A 457 8.76 3.79 7.21
CA VAL A 457 8.75 4.21 8.62
C VAL A 457 7.35 4.69 9.04
N GLY A 458 6.68 5.48 8.20
CA GLY A 458 5.30 5.91 8.44
C GLY A 458 4.33 4.74 8.59
N ILE A 459 4.43 3.71 7.74
CA ILE A 459 3.63 2.49 7.83
C ILE A 459 3.85 1.81 9.18
N MET A 460 5.12 1.65 9.63
CA MET A 460 5.42 1.05 10.92
C MET A 460 4.74 1.79 12.09
N ILE A 461 4.68 3.11 12.03
CA ILE A 461 3.99 3.92 13.05
C ILE A 461 2.48 3.72 12.99
N ILE A 462 1.88 3.67 11.79
CA ILE A 462 0.43 3.50 11.65
C ILE A 462 -0.01 2.13 12.19
N ILE A 463 0.68 1.05 11.83
CA ILE A 463 0.33 -0.30 12.26
C ILE A 463 0.56 -0.54 13.76
N ALA A 464 1.34 0.30 14.43
CA ALA A 464 1.44 0.33 15.90
C ALA A 464 0.16 0.84 16.57
N THR A 465 -0.71 1.53 15.83
CA THR A 465 -1.93 2.14 16.34
C THR A 465 -3.20 1.66 15.63
N ALA A 466 -3.09 0.68 14.75
CA ALA A 466 -4.18 0.12 13.95
C ALA A 466 -3.99 -1.38 13.71
N SER A 467 -5.11 -2.09 13.58
CA SER A 467 -5.15 -3.47 13.08
C SER A 467 -4.80 -3.50 11.60
N CYS A 468 -4.04 -4.50 11.16
CA CYS A 468 -3.67 -4.71 9.76
C CYS A 468 -4.63 -5.72 9.12
N PHE A 469 -5.53 -5.27 8.24
CA PHE A 469 -6.53 -6.11 7.58
C PHE A 469 -6.91 -5.57 6.18
N LEU A 470 -7.73 -6.33 5.43
CA LEU A 470 -8.19 -6.02 4.08
C LEU A 470 -7.03 -5.70 3.10
N SER A 471 -6.95 -4.46 2.58
CA SER A 471 -5.93 -4.04 1.61
C SER A 471 -4.57 -3.70 2.22
N MET A 472 -4.47 -3.53 3.55
CA MET A 472 -3.21 -3.14 4.20
C MET A 472 -2.09 -4.17 4.01
N PRO A 473 -2.30 -5.51 4.18
CA PRO A 473 -1.27 -6.51 3.94
C PRO A 473 -0.71 -6.44 2.51
N PHE A 474 -1.57 -6.31 1.49
CA PHE A 474 -1.14 -6.16 0.10
C PHE A 474 -0.17 -4.98 -0.07
N ILE A 475 -0.55 -3.80 0.46
CA ILE A 475 0.26 -2.58 0.36
C ILE A 475 1.60 -2.77 1.06
N ILE A 476 1.61 -3.38 2.24
CA ILE A 476 2.84 -3.68 2.98
C ILE A 476 3.78 -4.55 2.15
N TRP A 477 3.30 -5.68 1.61
CA TRP A 477 4.11 -6.57 0.79
C TRP A 477 4.60 -5.91 -0.51
N ILE A 478 3.78 -5.07 -1.14
CA ILE A 478 4.16 -4.26 -2.29
C ILE A 478 5.29 -3.30 -1.92
N MET A 479 5.18 -2.60 -0.80
CA MET A 479 6.20 -1.65 -0.35
C MET A 479 7.54 -2.32 -0.05
N MET A 480 7.53 -3.54 0.52
CA MET A 480 8.73 -4.34 0.71
C MET A 480 9.37 -4.72 -0.64
N GLY A 481 8.55 -5.18 -1.60
CA GLY A 481 9.00 -5.48 -2.96
C GLY A 481 9.57 -4.27 -3.70
N LEU A 482 8.90 -3.11 -3.65
CA LEU A 482 9.38 -1.86 -4.24
C LEU A 482 10.70 -1.39 -3.64
N SER A 483 10.86 -1.50 -2.33
CA SER A 483 12.09 -1.16 -1.61
C SER A 483 13.27 -2.02 -2.07
N LEU A 484 13.06 -3.31 -2.21
CA LEU A 484 14.06 -4.23 -2.73
C LEU A 484 14.40 -3.89 -4.18
N ARG A 485 13.41 -3.67 -5.04
CA ARG A 485 13.63 -3.36 -6.46
C ARG A 485 14.36 -2.05 -6.67
N TYR A 486 14.00 -1.01 -5.93
CA TYR A 486 14.71 0.26 -5.94
C TYR A 486 16.21 0.07 -5.60
N SER A 487 16.53 -0.69 -4.55
CA SER A 487 17.90 -0.97 -4.16
C SER A 487 18.70 -1.68 -5.27
N GLN A 488 18.10 -2.63 -5.97
CA GLN A 488 18.72 -3.36 -7.07
C GLN A 488 19.04 -2.46 -8.27
N LEU A 489 18.05 -1.66 -8.68
CA LEU A 489 18.23 -0.74 -9.82
C LEU A 489 19.35 0.27 -9.55
N THR A 490 19.48 0.76 -8.31
CA THR A 490 20.58 1.67 -7.93
C THR A 490 21.93 0.97 -7.86
N THR A 491 21.97 -0.33 -7.52
CA THR A 491 23.21 -1.13 -7.52
C THR A 491 23.73 -1.32 -8.95
N ASN A 492 22.86 -1.70 -9.88
CA ASN A 492 23.22 -1.94 -11.28
C ASN A 492 23.74 -0.67 -11.96
N LEU A 493 23.16 0.50 -11.65
CA LEU A 493 23.66 1.79 -12.16
C LEU A 493 25.05 2.14 -11.62
N GLY A 494 25.32 1.85 -10.36
CA GLY A 494 26.65 2.05 -9.75
C GLY A 494 27.70 1.19 -10.42
N ALA A 495 27.40 -0.09 -10.64
CA ALA A 495 28.31 -1.03 -11.31
C ALA A 495 28.61 -0.64 -12.77
N ALA A 496 27.59 -0.20 -13.53
CA ALA A 496 27.77 0.26 -14.92
C ALA A 496 28.71 1.48 -15.04
N ARG A 497 28.68 2.41 -14.07
CA ARG A 497 29.60 3.56 -14.05
C ARG A 497 31.03 3.18 -13.71
N VAL A 498 31.24 2.28 -12.78
CA VAL A 498 32.58 1.80 -12.40
C VAL A 498 33.23 1.09 -13.62
N GLY A 499 32.46 0.30 -14.37
CA GLY A 499 32.94 -0.36 -15.60
C GLY A 499 33.28 0.61 -16.73
N GLN A 500 32.62 1.76 -16.84
CA GLN A 500 32.90 2.79 -17.86
C GLN A 500 34.04 3.75 -17.47
N GLY A 501 34.39 3.82 -16.19
CA GLY A 501 35.42 4.73 -15.65
C GLY A 501 36.84 4.15 -15.58
N ALA A 502 37.06 2.89 -15.95
CA ALA A 502 38.41 2.35 -16.12
C ALA A 502 39.02 2.91 -17.41
N PRO A 503 40.04 3.81 -17.34
CA PRO A 503 40.72 4.24 -18.56
C PRO A 503 41.31 3.00 -19.21
N THR A 504 40.88 2.70 -20.44
CA THR A 504 41.59 1.80 -21.33
C THR A 504 43.01 2.35 -21.41
N ARG A 505 43.97 1.70 -20.72
CA ARG A 505 45.39 1.93 -20.97
C ARG A 505 45.58 1.69 -22.45
N GLN A 506 45.69 2.77 -23.23
CA GLN A 506 46.21 2.67 -24.59
C GLN A 506 47.57 2.00 -24.47
N PRO A 507 47.86 0.95 -25.25
CA PRO A 507 49.21 0.38 -25.29
C PRO A 507 50.15 1.50 -25.72
N GLU A 508 51.17 1.72 -24.89
CA GLU A 508 52.24 2.67 -25.16
C GLU A 508 52.81 2.38 -26.57
N PRO A 509 52.93 3.38 -27.50
CA PRO A 509 53.46 3.13 -28.82
C PRO A 509 54.92 2.66 -28.67
N GLN A 510 55.21 1.43 -29.11
CA GLN A 510 56.54 0.88 -29.17
C GLN A 510 57.45 1.85 -29.93
N ARG A 511 58.39 2.50 -29.25
CA ARG A 511 59.48 3.27 -29.84
C ARG A 511 60.25 2.35 -30.78
N ARG A 512 60.07 2.55 -32.11
CA ARG A 512 60.92 1.95 -33.11
C ARG A 512 62.35 2.36 -32.82
N ARG A 513 63.19 1.40 -32.45
CA ARG A 513 64.64 1.56 -32.45
C ARG A 513 65.07 1.71 -33.90
N THR A 514 65.58 2.85 -34.25
CA THR A 514 66.36 3.08 -35.52
C THR A 514 67.65 2.30 -35.43
N PRO A 515 68.02 1.48 -36.44
CA PRO A 515 69.34 0.87 -36.47
C PRO A 515 70.36 1.98 -36.85
N GLY A 516 71.38 2.10 -35.97
CA GLY A 516 72.50 3.00 -36.21
C GLY A 516 73.28 2.56 -37.45
N ALA A 517 73.64 3.54 -38.28
CA ALA A 517 74.59 3.42 -39.38
C ALA A 517 76.00 3.39 -38.78
N ALA A 518 76.82 2.38 -39.19
CA ALA A 518 78.22 2.39 -39.20
C ALA A 518 78.70 2.23 -40.64
#